data_37e747912c2519d75afb3991195eed75
#
_entry.id   37e747912c2519d75afb3991195eed75
#
_cell.length_a   1.000
_cell.length_b   1.000
_cell.length_c   1.000
_cell.angle_alpha   90.00
_cell.angle_beta   90.00
_cell.angle_gamma   90.00
#
_symmetry.space_group_name_H-M   'P 1'
#
loop_
_entity.id
_entity.type
_entity.pdbx_description
1 polymer ?
#
loop_
_entity_poly.entity_id
_entity_poly.type
_entity_poly.pdbx_seq_one_letter_code
_entity_poly.pdbx_strand_id
1 'polypeptide(L)'
;VKEKGIKIDYVAGFSLGEIAALGFSGIMSYEDAFKLVCKRAELMDKAANETSGAMVAVMKLTPERVEEIASEFDECWPVNYNSPAQTVVAMNKDNLEAFCEKIKSEKGRAVPLAVSGAFHSPYMAKAAEGLGEYLADMTLNEPTIPLYANYTAEEYSGDYKSLITNQCKNPVKWQKTVENLFANG
;
A
#
# COMPACT_ATOMS: atom_id res chain seq x y z
N VAL A 1 -13.57 -16.15 -12.87
CA VAL A 1 -13.78 -16.89 -11.61
C VAL A 1 -15.28 -16.98 -11.34
N LYS A 2 -16.02 -15.86 -11.22
CA LYS A 2 -17.49 -15.85 -11.02
C LYS A 2 -18.22 -16.67 -12.10
N GLU A 3 -17.87 -16.49 -13.36
CA GLU A 3 -18.46 -17.23 -14.51
C GLU A 3 -18.23 -18.75 -14.44
N LYS A 4 -17.18 -19.19 -13.75
CA LYS A 4 -16.87 -20.62 -13.56
C LYS A 4 -17.52 -21.23 -12.31
N GLY A 5 -18.36 -20.48 -11.59
CA GLY A 5 -19.02 -20.94 -10.37
C GLY A 5 -18.08 -21.24 -9.19
N ILE A 6 -16.85 -20.70 -9.24
CA ILE A 6 -15.90 -20.88 -8.13
C ILE A 6 -16.36 -19.96 -6.99
N LYS A 7 -16.62 -20.54 -5.82
CA LYS A 7 -16.90 -19.80 -4.59
C LYS A 7 -15.66 -19.02 -4.18
N ILE A 8 -15.86 -17.77 -3.81
CA ILE A 8 -14.81 -16.88 -3.32
C ILE A 8 -15.23 -16.45 -1.93
N ASP A 9 -14.41 -16.78 -0.94
CA ASP A 9 -14.70 -16.47 0.44
C ASP A 9 -14.18 -15.07 0.83
N TYR A 10 -13.02 -14.66 0.28
CA TYR A 10 -12.37 -13.38 0.57
C TYR A 10 -11.71 -12.79 -0.67
N VAL A 11 -11.51 -11.48 -0.65
CA VAL A 11 -10.77 -10.74 -1.67
C VAL A 11 -9.71 -9.89 -1.00
N ALA A 12 -8.53 -9.85 -1.58
CA ALA A 12 -7.48 -8.90 -1.23
C ALA A 12 -6.75 -8.45 -2.51
N GLY A 13 -6.22 -7.24 -2.48
CA GLY A 13 -5.44 -6.70 -3.58
C GLY A 13 -4.29 -5.84 -3.05
N PHE A 14 -3.11 -5.97 -3.64
CA PHE A 14 -1.94 -5.20 -3.23
C PHE A 14 -1.95 -3.80 -3.86
N SER A 15 -1.96 -2.75 -3.06
CA SER A 15 -1.91 -1.34 -3.48
C SER A 15 -2.97 -1.02 -4.56
N LEU A 16 -2.58 -0.89 -5.82
CA LEU A 16 -3.52 -0.71 -6.94
C LEU A 16 -4.56 -1.84 -7.02
N GLY A 17 -4.16 -3.06 -6.68
CA GLY A 17 -5.05 -4.22 -6.65
C GLY A 17 -6.20 -4.09 -5.66
N GLU A 18 -6.05 -3.35 -4.57
CA GLU A 18 -7.13 -3.08 -3.62
C GLU A 18 -8.25 -2.26 -4.28
N ILE A 19 -7.91 -1.29 -5.14
CA ILE A 19 -8.92 -0.51 -5.86
C ILE A 19 -9.72 -1.41 -6.84
N ALA A 20 -9.03 -2.32 -7.53
CA ALA A 20 -9.73 -3.32 -8.37
C ALA A 20 -10.61 -4.26 -7.52
N ALA A 21 -10.15 -4.62 -6.33
CA ALA A 21 -10.88 -5.45 -5.38
C ALA A 21 -12.13 -4.76 -4.82
N LEU A 22 -12.13 -3.42 -4.65
CA LEU A 22 -13.34 -2.64 -4.30
C LEU A 22 -14.46 -2.83 -5.33
N GLY A 23 -14.13 -2.79 -6.63
CA GLY A 23 -15.10 -3.07 -7.70
C GLY A 23 -15.53 -4.53 -7.70
N PHE A 24 -14.60 -5.47 -7.49
CA PHE A 24 -14.89 -6.90 -7.49
C PHE A 24 -15.76 -7.34 -6.31
N SER A 25 -15.54 -6.76 -5.13
CA SER A 25 -16.32 -7.04 -3.91
C SER A 25 -17.72 -6.39 -3.94
N GLY A 26 -17.94 -5.41 -4.82
CA GLY A 26 -19.22 -4.71 -4.96
C GLY A 26 -19.34 -3.45 -4.09
N ILE A 27 -18.26 -3.01 -3.42
CA ILE A 27 -18.23 -1.75 -2.67
C ILE A 27 -18.53 -0.57 -3.59
N MET A 28 -18.04 -0.62 -4.84
CA MET A 28 -18.36 0.34 -5.89
C MET A 28 -18.54 -0.36 -7.24
N SER A 29 -19.03 0.37 -8.23
CA SER A 29 -19.10 -0.15 -9.60
C SER A 29 -17.70 -0.31 -10.21
N TYR A 30 -17.54 -1.17 -11.22
CA TYR A 30 -16.28 -1.28 -11.95
C TYR A 30 -15.90 0.03 -12.64
N GLU A 31 -16.88 0.80 -13.10
CA GLU A 31 -16.66 2.11 -13.69
C GLU A 31 -16.11 3.11 -12.68
N ASP A 32 -16.68 3.14 -11.47
CA ASP A 32 -16.19 4.02 -10.40
C ASP A 32 -14.81 3.59 -9.89
N ALA A 33 -14.57 2.29 -9.77
CA ALA A 33 -13.25 1.75 -9.44
C ALA A 33 -12.20 2.16 -10.48
N PHE A 34 -12.53 2.11 -11.77
CA PHE A 34 -11.63 2.56 -12.84
C PHE A 34 -11.37 4.07 -12.77
N LYS A 35 -12.41 4.89 -12.57
CA LYS A 35 -12.25 6.34 -12.38
C LYS A 35 -11.39 6.65 -11.15
N LEU A 36 -11.59 5.92 -10.06
CA LEU A 36 -10.77 6.05 -8.84
C LEU A 36 -9.31 5.69 -9.09
N VAL A 37 -9.02 4.62 -9.87
CA VAL A 37 -7.65 4.28 -10.30
C VAL A 37 -7.00 5.44 -11.04
N CYS A 38 -7.70 6.05 -12.00
CA CYS A 38 -7.19 7.19 -12.76
C CYS A 38 -6.93 8.41 -11.85
N LYS A 39 -7.88 8.72 -10.97
CA LYS A 39 -7.73 9.83 -10.03
C LYS A 39 -6.61 9.61 -9.02
N ARG A 40 -6.49 8.40 -8.49
CA ARG A 40 -5.41 8.00 -7.60
C ARG A 40 -4.04 8.15 -8.27
N ALA A 41 -3.92 7.69 -9.52
CA ALA A 41 -2.67 7.81 -10.28
C ALA A 41 -2.27 9.27 -10.49
N GLU A 42 -3.21 10.14 -10.91
CA GLU A 42 -2.99 11.58 -11.07
C GLU A 42 -2.49 12.23 -9.77
N LEU A 43 -3.16 11.96 -8.66
CA LEU A 43 -2.85 12.59 -7.38
C LEU A 43 -1.52 12.09 -6.81
N MET A 44 -1.25 10.79 -6.92
CA MET A 44 0.01 10.21 -6.45
C MET A 44 1.20 10.63 -7.30
N ASP A 45 1.04 10.75 -8.63
CA ASP A 45 2.08 11.28 -9.52
C ASP A 45 2.39 12.76 -9.20
N LYS A 46 1.35 13.56 -8.99
CA LYS A 46 1.53 14.96 -8.56
C LYS A 46 2.28 15.05 -7.23
N ALA A 47 1.90 14.26 -6.22
CA ALA A 47 2.59 14.25 -4.93
C ALA A 47 4.05 13.76 -5.05
N ALA A 48 4.31 12.76 -5.90
CA ALA A 48 5.66 12.27 -6.18
C ALA A 48 6.55 13.35 -6.81
N ASN A 49 6.00 14.14 -7.74
CA ASN A 49 6.74 15.24 -8.40
C ASN A 49 7.00 16.44 -7.49
N GLU A 50 6.24 16.59 -6.41
CA GLU A 50 6.43 17.64 -5.40
C GLU A 50 7.45 17.25 -4.30
N THR A 51 7.90 15.99 -4.29
CA THR A 51 8.81 15.45 -3.28
C THR A 51 10.01 14.75 -3.91
N SER A 52 11.13 14.69 -3.19
CA SER A 52 12.30 13.93 -3.63
C SER A 52 12.31 12.54 -2.99
N GLY A 53 11.44 11.66 -3.48
CA GLY A 53 11.25 10.34 -2.93
C GLY A 53 12.02 9.23 -3.65
N ALA A 54 12.42 8.19 -2.91
CA ALA A 54 12.97 6.94 -3.44
C ALA A 54 12.37 5.75 -2.68
N MET A 55 12.44 4.56 -3.28
CA MET A 55 12.04 3.32 -2.64
C MET A 55 13.09 2.23 -2.83
N VAL A 56 13.26 1.38 -1.82
CA VAL A 56 14.24 0.29 -1.81
C VAL A 56 13.56 -0.99 -1.30
N ALA A 57 13.67 -2.07 -2.05
CA ALA A 57 13.30 -3.39 -1.57
C ALA A 57 14.47 -3.97 -0.75
N VAL A 58 14.22 -4.24 0.52
CA VAL A 58 15.17 -4.86 1.45
C VAL A 58 14.81 -6.33 1.60
N MET A 59 15.81 -7.19 1.42
CA MET A 59 15.68 -8.64 1.55
C MET A 59 16.72 -9.20 2.53
N LYS A 60 16.44 -10.40 3.05
CA LYS A 60 17.30 -11.15 3.99
C LYS A 60 17.41 -10.53 5.39
N LEU A 61 16.61 -9.56 5.72
CA LEU A 61 16.43 -9.03 7.06
C LEU A 61 14.96 -9.18 7.45
N THR A 62 14.68 -9.30 8.74
CA THR A 62 13.31 -9.32 9.24
C THR A 62 12.69 -7.92 9.18
N PRO A 63 11.37 -7.79 9.11
CA PRO A 63 10.71 -6.48 9.13
C PRO A 63 11.15 -5.61 10.31
N GLU A 64 11.24 -6.18 11.52
CA GLU A 64 11.65 -5.46 12.73
C GLU A 64 13.06 -4.88 12.58
N ARG A 65 14.01 -5.66 12.02
CA ARG A 65 15.37 -5.14 11.80
C ARG A 65 15.38 -4.03 10.75
N VAL A 66 14.53 -4.12 9.72
CA VAL A 66 14.40 -3.04 8.73
C VAL A 66 13.80 -1.78 9.36
N GLU A 67 12.82 -1.91 10.25
CA GLU A 67 12.24 -0.79 11.02
C GLU A 67 13.30 -0.09 11.88
N GLU A 68 14.11 -0.88 12.64
CA GLU A 68 15.20 -0.34 13.43
C GLU A 68 16.18 0.47 12.59
N ILE A 69 16.64 -0.09 11.45
CA ILE A 69 17.56 0.59 10.55
C ILE A 69 16.92 1.85 9.97
N ALA A 70 15.67 1.76 9.52
CA ALA A 70 14.95 2.91 8.95
C ALA A 70 14.82 4.06 9.96
N SER A 71 14.67 3.75 11.25
CA SER A 71 14.57 4.75 12.32
C SER A 71 15.87 5.53 12.56
N GLU A 72 17.01 5.06 12.05
CA GLU A 72 18.29 5.77 12.10
C GLU A 72 18.37 6.93 11.09
N PHE A 73 17.40 7.02 10.14
CA PHE A 73 17.36 8.01 9.08
C PHE A 73 16.10 8.87 9.17
N ASP A 74 16.25 10.17 9.01
CA ASP A 74 15.11 11.05 8.84
C ASP A 74 14.38 10.74 7.53
N GLU A 75 13.06 10.95 7.49
CA GLU A 75 12.24 10.74 6.30
C GLU A 75 12.47 9.36 5.64
N CYS A 76 12.46 8.30 6.44
CA CYS A 76 12.68 6.93 6.02
C CYS A 76 11.63 6.01 6.67
N TRP A 77 10.79 5.37 5.85
CA TRP A 77 9.61 4.64 6.33
C TRP A 77 9.49 3.27 5.68
N PRO A 78 9.39 2.18 6.45
CA PRO A 78 8.93 0.89 5.94
C PRO A 78 7.48 1.01 5.43
N VAL A 79 7.26 0.69 4.17
CA VAL A 79 5.98 0.95 3.49
C VAL A 79 5.31 -0.27 2.87
N ASN A 80 6.04 -1.36 2.60
CA ASN A 80 5.43 -2.59 2.14
C ASN A 80 6.02 -3.79 2.90
N TYR A 81 5.23 -4.41 3.72
CA TYR A 81 5.56 -5.66 4.42
C TYR A 81 5.13 -6.84 3.55
N ASN A 82 6.00 -7.24 2.61
CA ASN A 82 5.64 -8.22 1.58
C ASN A 82 5.69 -9.67 2.06
N SER A 83 6.67 -9.97 2.91
CA SER A 83 6.90 -11.31 3.49
C SER A 83 7.83 -11.20 4.70
N PRO A 84 8.02 -12.29 5.48
CA PRO A 84 8.97 -12.30 6.61
C PRO A 84 10.42 -11.94 6.26
N ALA A 85 10.76 -11.94 4.97
CA ALA A 85 12.12 -11.69 4.48
C ALA A 85 12.22 -10.58 3.42
N GLN A 86 11.14 -9.83 3.21
CA GLN A 86 11.12 -8.73 2.25
C GLN A 86 10.25 -7.58 2.72
N THR A 87 10.88 -6.43 2.93
CA THR A 87 10.22 -5.17 3.26
C THR A 87 10.67 -4.09 2.28
N VAL A 88 9.74 -3.27 1.77
CA VAL A 88 10.09 -2.09 0.98
C VAL A 88 10.09 -0.88 1.90
N VAL A 89 11.11 -0.05 1.74
CA VAL A 89 11.29 1.20 2.48
C VAL A 89 11.21 2.36 1.52
N ALA A 90 10.38 3.34 1.83
CA ALA A 90 10.31 4.63 1.16
C ALA A 90 11.12 5.66 1.95
N MET A 91 11.77 6.58 1.27
CA MET A 91 12.64 7.56 1.92
C MET A 91 12.83 8.82 1.09
N ASN A 92 13.40 9.86 1.72
CA ASN A 92 14.02 10.95 0.97
C ASN A 92 15.18 10.38 0.12
N LYS A 93 15.25 10.81 -1.13
CA LYS A 93 16.24 10.29 -2.09
C LYS A 93 17.70 10.52 -1.64
N ASP A 94 17.94 11.55 -0.85
CA ASP A 94 19.28 11.85 -0.34
C ASP A 94 19.78 10.77 0.65
N ASN A 95 18.89 10.01 1.25
CA ASN A 95 19.22 8.89 2.13
C ASN A 95 19.52 7.58 1.39
N LEU A 96 19.24 7.50 0.08
CA LEU A 96 19.23 6.25 -0.67
C LEU A 96 20.56 5.49 -0.59
N GLU A 97 21.67 6.16 -0.84
CA GLU A 97 23.00 5.54 -0.87
C GLU A 97 23.40 5.04 0.53
N ALA A 98 23.32 5.93 1.53
CA ALA A 98 23.69 5.60 2.91
C ALA A 98 22.82 4.47 3.49
N PHE A 99 21.51 4.47 3.19
CA PHE A 99 20.60 3.41 3.60
C PHE A 99 20.97 2.07 2.95
N CYS A 100 21.27 2.05 1.64
CA CYS A 100 21.69 0.84 0.94
C CYS A 100 23.01 0.27 1.50
N GLU A 101 23.98 1.13 1.83
CA GLU A 101 25.24 0.71 2.47
C GLU A 101 24.99 0.15 3.87
N LYS A 102 24.13 0.77 4.66
CA LYS A 102 23.76 0.27 5.99
C LYS A 102 23.12 -1.12 5.90
N ILE A 103 22.14 -1.33 5.01
CA ILE A 103 21.52 -2.64 4.77
C ILE A 103 22.57 -3.70 4.39
N LYS A 104 23.51 -3.34 3.51
CA LYS A 104 24.60 -4.24 3.09
C LYS A 104 25.53 -4.60 4.26
N SER A 105 25.86 -3.65 5.14
CA SER A 105 26.69 -3.89 6.33
C SER A 105 26.03 -4.88 7.30
N GLU A 106 24.71 -4.89 7.35
CA GLU A 106 23.88 -5.82 8.14
C GLU A 106 23.64 -7.18 7.41
N LYS A 107 24.38 -7.45 6.33
CA LYS A 107 24.26 -8.65 5.48
C LYS A 107 22.88 -8.80 4.77
N GLY A 108 22.08 -7.75 4.75
CA GLY A 108 20.88 -7.62 3.94
C GLY A 108 21.22 -7.37 2.46
N ARG A 109 20.18 -7.36 1.63
CA ARG A 109 20.26 -6.97 0.22
C ARG A 109 19.27 -5.84 -0.03
N ALA A 110 19.77 -4.69 -0.43
CA ALA A 110 18.97 -3.54 -0.85
C ALA A 110 18.93 -3.47 -2.39
N VAL A 111 17.73 -3.30 -2.94
CA VAL A 111 17.51 -3.12 -4.38
C VAL A 111 16.67 -1.85 -4.57
N PRO A 112 17.26 -0.75 -5.04
CA PRO A 112 16.50 0.44 -5.41
C PRO A 112 15.44 0.12 -6.47
N LEU A 113 14.26 0.67 -6.30
CA LEU A 113 13.14 0.47 -7.23
C LEU A 113 13.09 1.61 -8.24
N ALA A 114 12.79 1.28 -9.50
CA ALA A 114 12.61 2.26 -10.57
C ALA A 114 11.20 2.88 -10.49
N VAL A 115 10.95 3.69 -9.46
CA VAL A 115 9.67 4.37 -9.23
C VAL A 115 9.89 5.87 -9.09
N SER A 116 8.84 6.66 -9.35
CA SER A 116 8.90 8.12 -9.36
C SER A 116 8.78 8.77 -7.99
N GLY A 117 8.40 8.03 -6.93
CA GLY A 117 8.14 8.64 -5.62
C GLY A 117 8.13 7.65 -4.46
N ALA A 118 8.06 8.19 -3.24
CA ALA A 118 7.98 7.45 -1.99
C ALA A 118 6.52 7.09 -1.67
N PHE A 119 5.96 6.13 -2.41
CA PHE A 119 4.57 5.69 -2.24
C PHE A 119 4.35 5.03 -0.88
N HIS A 120 3.09 5.11 -0.39
CA HIS A 120 2.67 4.54 0.91
C HIS A 120 3.38 5.17 2.12
N SER A 121 3.93 6.37 1.96
CA SER A 121 4.62 7.15 2.99
C SER A 121 3.90 8.48 3.26
N PRO A 122 4.32 9.25 4.28
CA PRO A 122 3.82 10.61 4.52
C PRO A 122 3.93 11.56 3.32
N TYR A 123 4.84 11.31 2.38
CA TYR A 123 4.94 12.08 1.13
C TYR A 123 3.68 12.03 0.26
N MET A 124 2.81 11.04 0.48
CA MET A 124 1.53 10.89 -0.21
C MET A 124 0.36 11.58 0.53
N ALA A 125 0.61 12.40 1.56
CA ALA A 125 -0.46 13.04 2.34
C ALA A 125 -1.40 13.89 1.47
N LYS A 126 -0.86 14.71 0.56
CA LYS A 126 -1.67 15.51 -0.38
C LYS A 126 -2.48 14.65 -1.35
N ALA A 127 -1.95 13.52 -1.77
CA ALA A 127 -2.70 12.58 -2.60
C ALA A 127 -3.88 11.97 -1.82
N ALA A 128 -3.67 11.65 -0.54
CA ALA A 128 -4.74 11.17 0.34
C ALA A 128 -5.84 12.22 0.53
N GLU A 129 -5.47 13.49 0.76
CA GLU A 129 -6.43 14.60 0.88
C GLU A 129 -7.28 14.73 -0.40
N GLY A 130 -6.66 14.78 -1.56
CA GLY A 130 -7.36 14.85 -2.85
C GLY A 130 -8.23 13.63 -3.14
N LEU A 131 -7.84 12.43 -2.69
CA LEU A 131 -8.69 11.24 -2.76
C LEU A 131 -9.90 11.35 -1.83
N GLY A 132 -9.72 11.90 -0.63
CA GLY A 132 -10.82 12.15 0.31
C GLY A 132 -11.86 13.11 -0.28
N GLU A 133 -11.42 14.20 -0.90
CA GLU A 133 -12.28 15.13 -1.62
C GLU A 133 -13.03 14.43 -2.79
N TYR A 134 -12.31 13.64 -3.59
CA TYR A 134 -12.90 12.90 -4.71
C TYR A 134 -13.96 11.88 -4.27
N LEU A 135 -13.76 11.24 -3.13
CA LEU A 135 -14.67 10.25 -2.58
C LEU A 135 -15.84 10.86 -1.79
N ALA A 136 -15.81 12.17 -1.47
CA ALA A 136 -16.76 12.80 -0.54
C ALA A 136 -18.23 12.53 -0.91
N ASP A 137 -18.58 12.71 -2.19
CA ASP A 137 -19.95 12.54 -2.69
C ASP A 137 -20.21 11.14 -3.26
N MET A 138 -19.22 10.23 -3.22
CA MET A 138 -19.36 8.89 -3.75
C MET A 138 -20.13 8.00 -2.77
N THR A 139 -21.12 7.26 -3.27
CA THR A 139 -21.82 6.24 -2.49
C THR A 139 -21.04 4.93 -2.55
N LEU A 140 -20.72 4.37 -1.40
CA LEU A 140 -20.09 3.07 -1.27
C LEU A 140 -21.10 2.08 -0.64
N ASN A 141 -21.10 0.86 -1.14
CA ASN A 141 -22.00 -0.20 -0.68
C ASN A 141 -21.29 -1.16 0.26
N GLU A 142 -22.06 -1.95 0.99
CA GLU A 142 -21.52 -3.11 1.70
C GLU A 142 -20.94 -4.13 0.71
N PRO A 143 -19.80 -4.74 1.02
CA PRO A 143 -19.18 -5.73 0.14
C PRO A 143 -20.04 -7.01 0.08
N THR A 144 -20.21 -7.55 -1.11
CA THR A 144 -20.84 -8.87 -1.34
C THR A 144 -19.87 -10.04 -1.08
N ILE A 145 -18.58 -9.74 -1.03
CA ILE A 145 -17.49 -10.66 -0.69
C ILE A 145 -16.55 -9.87 0.23
N PRO A 146 -16.21 -10.38 1.42
CA PRO A 146 -15.31 -9.71 2.35
C PRO A 146 -14.00 -9.30 1.67
N LEU A 147 -13.60 -8.04 1.86
CA LEU A 147 -12.38 -7.45 1.30
C LEU A 147 -11.45 -7.06 2.43
N TYR A 148 -10.16 -7.39 2.31
CA TYR A 148 -9.13 -6.97 3.25
C TYR A 148 -8.44 -5.68 2.80
N ALA A 149 -8.31 -4.73 3.74
CA ALA A 149 -7.63 -3.47 3.51
C ALA A 149 -6.11 -3.61 3.71
N ASN A 150 -5.31 -3.01 2.81
CA ASN A 150 -3.85 -3.04 2.91
C ASN A 150 -3.31 -2.38 4.18
N TYR A 151 -3.93 -1.27 4.57
CA TYR A 151 -3.48 -0.43 5.67
C TYR A 151 -3.69 -1.08 7.04
N THR A 152 -4.83 -1.72 7.27
CA THR A 152 -5.17 -2.36 8.54
C THR A 152 -4.80 -3.83 8.57
N ALA A 153 -4.75 -4.51 7.41
CA ALA A 153 -4.71 -5.96 7.23
C ALA A 153 -5.98 -6.67 7.75
N GLU A 154 -7.07 -5.93 7.94
CA GLU A 154 -8.36 -6.42 8.44
C GLU A 154 -9.43 -6.27 7.35
N GLU A 155 -10.57 -6.91 7.54
CA GLU A 155 -11.72 -6.75 6.68
C GLU A 155 -12.20 -5.28 6.65
N TYR A 156 -12.65 -4.85 5.49
CA TYR A 156 -13.27 -3.54 5.33
C TYR A 156 -14.48 -3.43 6.26
N SER A 157 -14.43 -2.48 7.18
CA SER A 157 -15.51 -2.18 8.11
C SER A 157 -15.52 -0.71 8.50
N GLY A 158 -16.66 -0.18 8.90
CA GLY A 158 -16.79 1.21 9.33
C GLY A 158 -16.69 2.22 8.19
N ASP A 159 -15.74 3.14 8.25
CA ASP A 159 -15.57 4.20 7.26
C ASP A 159 -14.71 3.74 6.07
N TYR A 160 -15.34 3.23 5.03
CA TYR A 160 -14.67 2.77 3.80
C TYR A 160 -13.91 3.89 3.08
N LYS A 161 -14.44 5.13 3.09
CA LYS A 161 -13.75 6.27 2.47
C LYS A 161 -12.42 6.55 3.16
N SER A 162 -12.42 6.48 4.48
CA SER A 162 -11.20 6.63 5.26
C SER A 162 -10.19 5.52 4.97
N LEU A 163 -10.62 4.26 4.86
CA LEU A 163 -9.72 3.14 4.51
C LEU A 163 -9.07 3.35 3.14
N ILE A 164 -9.87 3.70 2.12
CA ILE A 164 -9.38 3.95 0.75
C ILE A 164 -8.42 5.14 0.71
N THR A 165 -8.78 6.23 1.38
CA THR A 165 -7.99 7.47 1.43
C THR A 165 -6.64 7.24 2.12
N ASN A 166 -6.64 6.54 3.26
CA ASN A 166 -5.44 6.30 4.03
C ASN A 166 -4.51 5.27 3.38
N GLN A 167 -4.98 4.42 2.50
CA GLN A 167 -4.19 3.40 1.84
C GLN A 167 -2.95 3.96 1.13
N CYS A 168 -3.05 5.08 0.41
CA CYS A 168 -1.92 5.58 -0.39
C CYS A 168 -0.79 6.22 0.42
N LYS A 169 -1.05 6.64 1.67
CA LYS A 169 -0.08 7.28 2.57
C LYS A 169 0.36 6.42 3.76
N ASN A 170 -0.14 5.20 3.86
CA ASN A 170 0.15 4.27 4.94
C ASN A 170 0.69 2.94 4.41
N PRO A 171 1.42 2.18 5.23
CA PRO A 171 2.02 0.93 4.82
C PRO A 171 1.03 -0.12 4.32
N VAL A 172 1.43 -0.88 3.31
CA VAL A 172 0.76 -2.10 2.86
C VAL A 172 1.23 -3.26 3.73
N LYS A 173 0.37 -3.76 4.61
CA LYS A 173 0.64 -4.88 5.53
C LYS A 173 0.32 -6.22 4.86
N TRP A 174 0.92 -6.48 3.69
CA TRP A 174 0.56 -7.62 2.85
C TRP A 174 0.78 -8.97 3.53
N GLN A 175 1.93 -9.14 4.18
CA GLN A 175 2.21 -10.36 4.96
C GLN A 175 1.08 -10.63 5.97
N LYS A 176 0.73 -9.62 6.76
CA LYS A 176 -0.33 -9.75 7.78
C LYS A 176 -1.70 -10.02 7.18
N THR A 177 -2.01 -9.41 6.03
CA THR A 177 -3.23 -9.70 5.28
C THR A 177 -3.30 -11.18 4.88
N VAL A 178 -2.21 -11.73 4.35
CA VAL A 178 -2.14 -13.14 3.96
C VAL A 178 -2.25 -14.06 5.17
N GLU A 179 -1.57 -13.74 6.28
CA GLU A 179 -1.67 -14.50 7.54
C GLU A 179 -3.10 -14.51 8.07
N ASN A 180 -3.79 -13.36 8.07
CA ASN A 180 -5.17 -13.26 8.51
C ASN A 180 -6.14 -14.05 7.60
N LEU A 181 -5.93 -14.00 6.27
CA LEU A 181 -6.71 -14.81 5.33
C LEU A 181 -6.56 -16.31 5.60
N PHE A 182 -5.34 -16.80 5.87
CA PHE A 182 -5.12 -18.21 6.21
C PHE A 182 -5.69 -18.60 7.58
N ALA A 183 -5.74 -17.66 8.51
CA ALA A 183 -6.30 -17.94 9.84
C ALA A 183 -7.84 -18.02 9.83
N ASN A 184 -8.49 -17.37 8.87
CA ASN A 184 -9.95 -17.28 8.77
C ASN A 184 -10.56 -18.26 7.74
N GLY A 185 -9.77 -18.98 6.98
CA GLY A 185 -10.23 -19.91 5.93
C GLY A 185 -9.35 -21.05 5.67
#